data_8436f1c3b86304cb752166886c192ec5
#
_entry.id   8436f1c3b86304cb752166886c192ec5
#
_cell.length_a   1.000
_cell.length_b   1.000
_cell.length_c   1.000
_cell.angle_alpha   90.00
_cell.angle_beta   90.00
_cell.angle_gamma   90.00
#
_symmetry.space_group_name_H-M   'P 1'
#
loop_
_entity.id
_entity.type
_entity.pdbx_description
1 polymer ?
#
loop_
_entity_poly.entity_id
_entity_poly.type
_entity_poly.pdbx_seq_one_letter_code
_entity_poly.pdbx_strand_id
1 'polypeptide(L)'
;KNETELTLVDFKLSNAELFDLWAGPVGFLAGVEYREESFVDDRDPRLDGTIQYTDNAGNGFPIVSDVMNSSPTLDSEGSRDVFSAFTEFQVPLHDRLDMQLALRYEDFSDIGDTTVGKIAMGWRPWDPLLIRGSWSEAYRVPNLVTVNESGVARSNTVDDRVCEYVSSFDPTGDVLDCSYGVQRAAGGSNLLVPEESENSSLGIVWDLTDNLTVTVDWWSIEKDRTIGLFGEENHTALELLGLIEAGTSNCPAAGGPSIGNPVVIREDPWDPASEEAALYAAAGICNVGQAARVNDLYANLDTRKLRGHDIGVYYQRETPIGDFNFRYVGSKLDEYEQLASGPAQRLLDAQEAGVLPPDVPIIGFANLIRQDGNPRWKHTARLRWNMGDWGASVSGTKLSDAIETRPGLGDDGSPWILKPMSTYNM
;
A
#
# COMPACT_ATOMS: atom_id res chain seq x y z
N LYS A 1 -17.90 -21.25 6.31
CA LYS A 1 -16.70 -21.95 6.79
C LYS A 1 -15.48 -21.29 6.18
N ASN A 2 -14.46 -20.98 6.97
CA ASN A 2 -13.19 -20.46 6.44
C ASN A 2 -12.12 -21.54 6.67
N GLU A 3 -11.44 -21.95 5.61
CA GLU A 3 -10.43 -23.00 5.64
C GLU A 3 -9.24 -22.61 4.76
N THR A 4 -8.04 -22.78 5.28
CA THR A 4 -6.81 -22.62 4.53
C THR A 4 -5.93 -23.84 4.73
N GLU A 5 -5.38 -24.37 3.66
CA GLU A 5 -4.48 -25.52 3.69
C GLU A 5 -3.14 -25.15 3.06
N LEU A 6 -2.08 -25.65 3.65
CA LEU A 6 -0.72 -25.53 3.14
C LEU A 6 -0.02 -26.87 3.26
N THR A 7 0.36 -27.43 2.13
CA THR A 7 1.26 -28.59 2.07
C THR A 7 2.61 -28.13 1.54
N LEU A 8 3.67 -28.43 2.27
CA LEU A 8 5.04 -28.03 1.91
C LEU A 8 5.99 -29.19 2.06
N VAL A 9 6.80 -29.42 1.02
CA VAL A 9 7.91 -30.39 1.03
C VAL A 9 9.16 -29.66 0.55
N ASP A 10 10.25 -29.75 1.33
CA ASP A 10 11.52 -29.14 0.94
C ASP A 10 12.70 -30.10 1.09
N PHE A 11 13.74 -29.86 0.31
CA PHE A 11 15.04 -30.48 0.45
C PHE A 11 16.13 -29.43 0.38
N LYS A 12 17.04 -29.43 1.36
CA LYS A 12 18.13 -28.46 1.47
C LYS A 12 19.46 -29.21 1.65
N LEU A 13 20.47 -28.75 0.95
CA LEU A 13 21.84 -29.19 1.07
C LEU A 13 22.71 -27.99 1.42
N SER A 14 23.53 -28.11 2.46
CA SER A 14 24.45 -27.05 2.86
C SER A 14 25.83 -27.62 3.18
N ASN A 15 26.86 -26.82 2.89
CA ASN A 15 28.23 -27.08 3.27
C ASN A 15 28.90 -25.75 3.62
N ALA A 16 29.36 -25.59 4.86
CA ALA A 16 30.03 -24.37 5.31
C ALA A 16 31.45 -24.23 4.72
N GLU A 17 32.04 -25.31 4.24
CA GLU A 17 33.42 -25.42 3.73
C GLU A 17 33.43 -26.15 2.40
N LEU A 18 32.73 -25.62 1.37
CA LEU A 18 32.61 -26.29 0.07
C LEU A 18 33.96 -26.42 -0.64
N PHE A 19 34.75 -25.36 -0.63
CA PHE A 19 36.14 -25.28 -1.07
C PHE A 19 36.81 -24.05 -0.48
N ASP A 20 38.12 -24.05 -0.38
CA ASP A 20 38.90 -22.94 0.18
C ASP A 20 39.29 -21.94 -0.88
N LEU A 21 39.12 -20.67 -0.58
CA LEU A 21 39.75 -19.52 -1.21
C LEU A 21 40.93 -19.05 -0.36
N TRP A 22 41.67 -18.05 -0.86
CA TRP A 22 42.81 -17.46 -0.13
C TRP A 22 42.45 -16.79 1.20
N ALA A 23 41.18 -16.40 1.40
CA ALA A 23 40.70 -15.76 2.62
C ALA A 23 39.84 -16.66 3.50
N GLY A 24 39.66 -17.94 3.14
CA GLY A 24 38.90 -18.89 3.91
C GLY A 24 37.93 -19.74 3.07
N PRO A 25 37.17 -20.62 3.71
CA PRO A 25 36.23 -21.51 3.02
C PRO A 25 35.01 -20.77 2.48
N VAL A 26 34.53 -21.24 1.32
CA VAL A 26 33.26 -20.81 0.74
C VAL A 26 32.12 -21.61 1.34
N GLY A 27 31.15 -20.93 1.95
CA GLY A 27 29.88 -21.52 2.38
C GLY A 27 28.91 -21.64 1.22
N PHE A 28 28.14 -22.71 1.17
CA PHE A 28 27.16 -23.03 0.14
C PHE A 28 25.86 -23.55 0.74
N LEU A 29 24.74 -23.10 0.19
CA LEU A 29 23.41 -23.65 0.42
C LEU A 29 22.70 -23.77 -0.93
N ALA A 30 22.01 -24.88 -1.18
CA ALA A 30 21.03 -24.99 -2.27
C ALA A 30 19.83 -25.80 -1.79
N GLY A 31 18.69 -25.55 -2.38
CA GLY A 31 17.48 -26.28 -2.05
C GLY A 31 16.42 -26.21 -3.13
N VAL A 32 15.48 -27.13 -3.01
CA VAL A 32 14.24 -27.17 -3.78
C VAL A 32 13.06 -27.27 -2.83
N GLU A 33 11.94 -26.68 -3.21
CA GLU A 33 10.72 -26.65 -2.42
C GLU A 33 9.54 -26.83 -3.35
N TYR A 34 8.56 -27.61 -2.93
CA TYR A 34 7.23 -27.69 -3.54
C TYR A 34 6.19 -27.33 -2.50
N ARG A 35 5.27 -26.46 -2.88
CA ARG A 35 4.23 -25.95 -1.99
C ARG A 35 2.88 -25.93 -2.71
N GLU A 36 1.86 -26.44 -2.03
CA GLU A 36 0.47 -26.34 -2.44
C GLU A 36 -0.28 -25.46 -1.42
N GLU A 37 -0.94 -24.44 -1.89
CA GLU A 37 -1.71 -23.50 -1.09
C GLU A 37 -3.17 -23.53 -1.56
N SER A 38 -4.12 -23.57 -0.64
CA SER A 38 -5.53 -23.42 -0.96
C SER A 38 -6.28 -22.64 0.11
N PHE A 39 -7.37 -22.01 -0.28
CA PHE A 39 -8.32 -21.41 0.64
C PHE A 39 -9.75 -21.59 0.15
N VAL A 40 -10.67 -21.67 1.09
CA VAL A 40 -12.12 -21.64 0.89
C VAL A 40 -12.72 -20.69 1.92
N ASP A 41 -13.47 -19.71 1.47
CA ASP A 41 -14.29 -18.83 2.30
C ASP A 41 -15.76 -19.03 1.94
N ASP A 42 -16.38 -20.03 2.58
CA ASP A 42 -17.79 -20.42 2.46
C ASP A 42 -18.56 -19.71 3.57
N ARG A 43 -19.34 -18.71 3.21
CA ARG A 43 -20.06 -17.83 4.11
C ARG A 43 -21.43 -18.35 4.45
N ASP A 44 -22.06 -17.78 5.47
CA ASP A 44 -23.46 -18.05 5.79
C ASP A 44 -24.35 -17.45 4.69
N PRO A 45 -25.39 -18.15 4.18
CA PRO A 45 -26.29 -17.64 3.14
C PRO A 45 -26.92 -16.28 3.43
N ARG A 46 -26.94 -15.85 4.69
CA ARG A 46 -27.37 -14.49 5.06
C ARG A 46 -26.33 -13.41 4.80
N LEU A 47 -25.08 -13.79 4.48
CA LEU A 47 -23.94 -12.90 4.27
C LEU A 47 -23.36 -13.00 2.86
N ASP A 48 -23.61 -14.08 2.12
CA ASP A 48 -22.97 -14.42 0.86
C ASP A 48 -23.66 -13.83 -0.39
N GLY A 49 -24.71 -13.04 -0.19
CA GLY A 49 -25.50 -12.46 -1.29
C GLY A 49 -26.52 -13.42 -1.91
N THR A 50 -26.72 -14.62 -1.36
CA THR A 50 -27.80 -15.55 -1.79
C THR A 50 -29.18 -14.94 -1.56
N ILE A 51 -29.35 -14.16 -0.49
CA ILE A 51 -30.59 -13.45 -0.21
C ILE A 51 -30.62 -12.19 -1.05
N GLN A 52 -31.66 -12.06 -1.89
CA GLN A 52 -31.95 -10.89 -2.70
C GLN A 52 -33.07 -10.09 -2.03
N TYR A 53 -32.96 -8.77 -2.09
CA TYR A 53 -33.97 -7.87 -1.57
C TYR A 53 -34.51 -6.97 -2.69
N THR A 54 -35.83 -6.78 -2.71
CA THR A 54 -36.48 -5.79 -3.54
C THR A 54 -37.35 -4.90 -2.64
N ASP A 55 -37.16 -3.61 -2.72
CA ASP A 55 -37.92 -2.65 -1.92
C ASP A 55 -39.37 -2.47 -2.42
N ASN A 56 -40.18 -1.71 -1.68
CA ASN A 56 -41.57 -1.45 -2.04
C ASN A 56 -41.74 -0.58 -3.31
N ALA A 57 -40.68 0.07 -3.78
CA ALA A 57 -40.66 0.84 -5.01
C ALA A 57 -40.26 -0.01 -6.23
N GLY A 58 -39.87 -1.27 -6.01
CA GLY A 58 -39.46 -2.21 -7.05
C GLY A 58 -37.96 -2.19 -7.34
N ASN A 59 -37.16 -1.49 -6.55
CA ASN A 59 -35.71 -1.48 -6.72
C ASN A 59 -35.11 -2.79 -6.18
N GLY A 60 -34.32 -3.48 -7.00
CA GLY A 60 -33.62 -4.69 -6.64
C GLY A 60 -32.26 -4.42 -6.04
N PHE A 61 -31.93 -5.08 -4.94
CA PHE A 61 -30.62 -5.07 -4.32
C PHE A 61 -30.00 -6.45 -4.47
N PRO A 62 -29.15 -6.67 -5.47
CA PRO A 62 -28.66 -8.01 -5.85
C PRO A 62 -27.65 -8.59 -4.86
N ILE A 63 -27.01 -7.75 -4.05
CA ILE A 63 -26.02 -8.16 -3.06
C ILE A 63 -26.38 -7.47 -1.75
N VAL A 64 -27.11 -8.20 -0.87
CA VAL A 64 -27.49 -7.71 0.45
C VAL A 64 -27.08 -8.69 1.53
N SER A 65 -26.93 -8.19 2.74
CA SER A 65 -26.77 -9.00 3.94
C SER A 65 -28.05 -8.94 4.76
N ASP A 66 -28.51 -10.10 5.25
CA ASP A 66 -29.62 -10.21 6.22
C ASP A 66 -29.13 -10.05 7.66
N VAL A 67 -27.88 -9.65 7.84
CA VAL A 67 -27.28 -9.39 9.15
C VAL A 67 -26.94 -7.91 9.28
N MET A 68 -27.49 -7.28 10.31
CA MET A 68 -27.28 -5.86 10.58
C MET A 68 -25.79 -5.54 10.78
N ASN A 69 -25.30 -4.44 10.20
CA ASN A 69 -23.92 -3.99 10.24
C ASN A 69 -22.88 -4.96 9.63
N SER A 70 -23.31 -5.86 8.74
CA SER A 70 -22.38 -6.69 7.98
C SER A 70 -22.35 -6.30 6.51
N SER A 71 -21.18 -6.41 5.90
CA SER A 71 -21.02 -6.25 4.46
C SER A 71 -21.29 -7.60 3.78
N PRO A 72 -22.18 -7.65 2.79
CA PRO A 72 -22.34 -8.88 2.00
C PRO A 72 -21.03 -9.19 1.29
N THR A 73 -20.59 -10.44 1.43
CA THR A 73 -19.36 -10.95 0.83
C THR A 73 -19.66 -12.31 0.23
N LEU A 74 -19.51 -12.44 -1.07
CA LEU A 74 -19.74 -13.69 -1.78
C LEU A 74 -18.71 -14.75 -1.38
N ASP A 75 -19.06 -16.02 -1.57
CA ASP A 75 -18.12 -17.12 -1.39
C ASP A 75 -16.95 -17.01 -2.35
N SER A 76 -15.79 -17.43 -1.90
CA SER A 76 -14.57 -17.43 -2.71
C SER A 76 -13.68 -18.62 -2.36
N GLU A 77 -13.02 -19.16 -3.36
CA GLU A 77 -12.07 -20.25 -3.21
C GLU A 77 -10.91 -20.07 -4.20
N GLY A 78 -9.78 -20.67 -3.91
CA GLY A 78 -8.62 -20.66 -4.79
C GLY A 78 -7.53 -21.61 -4.34
N SER A 79 -6.72 -22.06 -5.29
CA SER A 79 -5.56 -22.89 -5.03
C SER A 79 -4.39 -22.52 -5.94
N ARG A 80 -3.19 -22.85 -5.50
CA ARG A 80 -1.94 -22.57 -6.20
C ARG A 80 -0.89 -23.60 -5.85
N ASP A 81 -0.19 -24.10 -6.85
CA ASP A 81 1.03 -24.88 -6.73
C ASP A 81 2.25 -23.98 -6.98
N VAL A 82 3.31 -24.18 -6.21
CA VAL A 82 4.55 -23.43 -6.37
C VAL A 82 5.74 -24.37 -6.29
N PHE A 83 6.57 -24.35 -7.32
CA PHE A 83 7.89 -24.98 -7.30
C PHE A 83 8.97 -23.91 -7.11
N SER A 84 9.92 -24.13 -6.20
CA SER A 84 11.03 -23.20 -5.95
C SER A 84 12.37 -23.94 -6.01
N ALA A 85 13.38 -23.27 -6.55
CA ALA A 85 14.79 -23.68 -6.46
C ALA A 85 15.63 -22.46 -6.06
N PHE A 86 16.57 -22.65 -5.14
CA PHE A 86 17.40 -21.56 -4.65
C PHE A 86 18.81 -22.00 -4.32
N THR A 87 19.73 -21.03 -4.39
CA THR A 87 21.14 -21.23 -3.99
C THR A 87 21.68 -19.98 -3.34
N GLU A 88 22.59 -20.17 -2.40
CA GLU A 88 23.28 -19.10 -1.69
C GLU A 88 24.76 -19.46 -1.49
N PHE A 89 25.63 -18.46 -1.65
CA PHE A 89 27.06 -18.55 -1.42
C PHE A 89 27.50 -17.47 -0.45
N GLN A 90 28.29 -17.87 0.55
CA GLN A 90 29.05 -16.98 1.41
C GLN A 90 30.52 -17.05 1.00
N VAL A 91 31.05 -15.96 0.46
CA VAL A 91 32.36 -15.91 -0.18
C VAL A 91 33.29 -14.97 0.56
N PRO A 92 34.31 -15.46 1.28
CA PRO A 92 35.34 -14.62 1.86
C PRO A 92 36.31 -14.17 0.75
N LEU A 93 36.20 -12.91 0.31
CA LEU A 93 37.05 -12.34 -0.74
C LEU A 93 38.40 -11.86 -0.19
N HIS A 94 38.44 -11.48 1.09
CA HIS A 94 39.64 -11.05 1.81
C HIS A 94 39.35 -11.23 3.32
N ASP A 95 40.40 -11.29 4.16
CA ASP A 95 40.28 -11.38 5.64
C ASP A 95 39.32 -10.34 6.27
N ARG A 96 39.06 -9.27 5.54
CA ARG A 96 38.23 -8.13 5.95
C ARG A 96 37.11 -7.81 4.97
N LEU A 97 36.83 -8.67 4.00
CA LEU A 97 35.84 -8.45 2.96
C LEU A 97 35.09 -9.75 2.67
N ASP A 98 33.81 -9.74 3.03
CA ASP A 98 32.88 -10.83 2.80
C ASP A 98 31.85 -10.45 1.75
N MET A 99 31.44 -11.43 0.95
CA MET A 99 30.38 -11.30 -0.04
C MET A 99 29.36 -12.42 0.11
N GLN A 100 28.09 -12.08 0.04
CA GLN A 100 26.97 -13.01 -0.05
C GLN A 100 26.32 -12.89 -1.43
N LEU A 101 26.09 -14.03 -2.08
CA LEU A 101 25.34 -14.13 -3.34
C LEU A 101 24.17 -15.07 -3.12
N ALA A 102 22.98 -14.71 -3.61
CA ALA A 102 21.82 -15.59 -3.58
C ALA A 102 21.04 -15.47 -4.88
N LEU A 103 20.43 -16.58 -5.31
CA LEU A 103 19.53 -16.68 -6.45
C LEU A 103 18.36 -17.57 -6.08
N ARG A 104 17.14 -17.15 -6.44
CA ARG A 104 15.92 -17.93 -6.25
C ARG A 104 15.07 -17.88 -7.51
N TYR A 105 14.63 -19.04 -7.94
CA TYR A 105 13.65 -19.24 -8.99
C TYR A 105 12.37 -19.81 -8.36
N GLU A 106 11.21 -19.30 -8.79
CA GLU A 106 9.89 -19.85 -8.43
C GLU A 106 9.00 -19.91 -9.66
N ASP A 107 8.21 -20.98 -9.74
CA ASP A 107 7.22 -21.24 -10.78
C ASP A 107 5.85 -21.46 -10.09
N PHE A 108 4.89 -20.60 -10.44
CA PHE A 108 3.54 -20.58 -9.90
C PHE A 108 2.54 -21.07 -10.93
N SER A 109 1.67 -21.98 -10.56
CA SER A 109 0.69 -22.59 -11.48
C SER A 109 -0.29 -21.60 -12.12
N ASP A 110 -0.49 -20.43 -11.53
CA ASP A 110 -1.49 -19.43 -11.92
C ASP A 110 -0.89 -18.13 -12.49
N ILE A 111 0.37 -17.81 -12.21
CA ILE A 111 0.97 -16.49 -12.49
C ILE A 111 2.21 -16.59 -13.38
N GLY A 112 2.79 -17.81 -13.53
CA GLY A 112 4.04 -18.02 -14.23
C GLY A 112 5.26 -17.98 -13.30
N ASP A 113 6.44 -17.80 -13.88
CA ASP A 113 7.71 -17.92 -13.16
C ASP A 113 8.37 -16.57 -12.89
N THR A 114 9.27 -16.58 -11.90
CA THR A 114 10.10 -15.43 -11.56
C THR A 114 11.45 -15.87 -11.03
N THR A 115 12.46 -15.03 -11.25
CA THR A 115 13.82 -15.22 -10.73
C THR A 115 14.29 -13.94 -10.08
N VAL A 116 14.82 -14.04 -8.87
CA VAL A 116 15.37 -12.90 -8.12
C VAL A 116 16.75 -13.20 -7.59
N GLY A 117 17.59 -12.16 -7.54
CA GLY A 117 18.96 -12.22 -7.10
C GLY A 117 19.28 -11.29 -5.95
N LYS A 118 20.33 -11.60 -5.21
CA LYS A 118 20.89 -10.75 -4.15
C LYS A 118 22.40 -10.79 -4.19
N ILE A 119 23.01 -9.62 -4.01
CA ILE A 119 24.42 -9.46 -3.68
C ILE A 119 24.52 -8.56 -2.45
N ALA A 120 25.33 -8.99 -1.47
CA ALA A 120 25.63 -8.17 -0.31
C ALA A 120 27.13 -8.27 0.00
N MET A 121 27.70 -7.19 0.51
CA MET A 121 29.11 -7.07 0.85
C MET A 121 29.30 -6.41 2.21
N GLY A 122 30.26 -6.92 2.98
CA GLY A 122 30.72 -6.35 4.24
C GLY A 122 32.24 -6.14 4.21
N TRP A 123 32.68 -4.90 4.39
CA TRP A 123 34.09 -4.57 4.43
C TRP A 123 34.49 -3.93 5.75
N ARG A 124 35.51 -4.51 6.42
CA ARG A 124 36.11 -4.00 7.63
C ARG A 124 37.50 -3.42 7.36
N PRO A 125 37.64 -2.15 6.91
CA PRO A 125 38.95 -1.54 6.66
C PRO A 125 39.85 -1.58 7.88
N TRP A 126 39.26 -1.41 9.07
CA TRP A 126 39.88 -1.67 10.39
C TRP A 126 38.82 -2.15 11.38
N ASP A 127 39.23 -2.78 12.48
CA ASP A 127 38.35 -3.56 13.37
C ASP A 127 37.10 -2.81 13.86
N PRO A 128 37.12 -1.52 14.28
CA PRO A 128 35.95 -0.82 14.76
C PRO A 128 35.03 -0.28 13.66
N LEU A 129 35.37 -0.44 12.37
CA LEU A 129 34.55 0.08 11.28
C LEU A 129 34.10 -1.05 10.33
N LEU A 130 32.78 -1.18 10.14
CA LEU A 130 32.19 -1.98 9.09
C LEU A 130 31.45 -1.06 8.10
N ILE A 131 31.78 -1.17 6.82
CA ILE A 131 31.00 -0.64 5.71
C ILE A 131 30.27 -1.80 5.07
N ARG A 132 28.97 -1.68 4.89
CA ARG A 132 28.12 -2.73 4.31
C ARG A 132 27.25 -2.19 3.20
N GLY A 133 27.04 -3.00 2.17
CA GLY A 133 26.15 -2.65 1.08
C GLY A 133 25.40 -3.87 0.58
N SER A 134 24.21 -3.68 0.09
CA SER A 134 23.45 -4.75 -0.55
C SER A 134 22.61 -4.21 -1.71
N TRP A 135 22.43 -5.08 -2.69
CA TRP A 135 21.44 -4.93 -3.75
C TRP A 135 20.68 -6.24 -3.88
N SER A 136 19.37 -6.16 -4.03
CA SER A 136 18.53 -7.34 -4.22
C SER A 136 17.28 -7.01 -4.99
N GLU A 137 16.86 -7.93 -5.81
CA GLU A 137 15.52 -8.01 -6.37
C GLU A 137 14.61 -8.78 -5.42
N ALA A 138 13.34 -8.44 -5.42
CA ALA A 138 12.30 -9.21 -4.76
C ALA A 138 11.01 -9.11 -5.56
N TYR A 139 10.10 -10.04 -5.35
CA TYR A 139 8.76 -9.99 -5.92
C TYR A 139 7.73 -10.38 -4.86
N ARG A 140 6.51 -9.97 -5.09
CA ARG A 140 5.35 -10.37 -4.30
C ARG A 140 4.23 -10.77 -5.24
N VAL A 141 3.87 -12.04 -5.23
CA VAL A 141 2.70 -12.51 -5.98
C VAL A 141 1.41 -12.04 -5.30
N PRO A 142 0.34 -11.74 -6.06
CA PRO A 142 -0.97 -11.50 -5.48
C PRO A 142 -1.37 -12.71 -4.64
N ASN A 143 -1.89 -12.50 -3.44
CA ASN A 143 -2.40 -13.62 -2.65
C ASN A 143 -3.67 -14.18 -3.28
N LEU A 144 -3.99 -15.44 -2.96
CA LEU A 144 -5.13 -16.15 -3.55
C LEU A 144 -6.46 -15.41 -3.32
N VAL A 145 -6.65 -14.77 -2.15
CA VAL A 145 -7.86 -13.97 -1.87
C VAL A 145 -7.93 -12.77 -2.80
N THR A 146 -6.83 -12.01 -2.96
CA THR A 146 -6.79 -10.83 -3.85
C THR A 146 -7.07 -11.17 -5.31
N VAL A 147 -6.76 -12.39 -5.76
CA VAL A 147 -7.07 -12.85 -7.12
C VAL A 147 -8.52 -13.32 -7.26
N ASN A 148 -9.01 -14.08 -6.26
CA ASN A 148 -10.25 -14.85 -6.36
C ASN A 148 -11.44 -14.25 -5.59
N GLU A 149 -11.25 -13.17 -4.83
CA GLU A 149 -12.33 -12.53 -4.09
C GLU A 149 -13.44 -12.06 -5.03
N SER A 150 -14.64 -12.59 -4.87
CA SER A 150 -15.76 -12.38 -5.78
C SER A 150 -16.57 -11.08 -5.52
N GLY A 151 -15.95 -10.13 -4.86
CA GLY A 151 -16.50 -8.80 -4.59
C GLY A 151 -17.11 -8.67 -3.20
N VAL A 152 -16.57 -7.72 -2.44
CA VAL A 152 -17.10 -7.31 -1.14
C VAL A 152 -17.81 -5.98 -1.33
N ALA A 153 -19.13 -5.99 -1.18
CA ALA A 153 -19.90 -4.77 -1.23
C ALA A 153 -19.87 -4.09 0.16
N ARG A 154 -19.18 -2.97 0.27
CA ARG A 154 -19.11 -2.16 1.48
C ARG A 154 -19.87 -0.86 1.30
N SER A 155 -20.53 -0.38 2.34
CA SER A 155 -21.06 0.97 2.36
C SER A 155 -19.95 1.90 2.85
N ASN A 156 -19.45 2.76 1.97
CA ASN A 156 -18.47 3.80 2.27
C ASN A 156 -19.11 5.17 2.11
N THR A 157 -18.55 6.18 2.77
CA THR A 157 -18.84 7.59 2.42
C THR A 157 -17.87 7.97 1.29
N VAL A 158 -18.42 8.53 0.22
CA VAL A 158 -17.65 9.07 -0.92
C VAL A 158 -17.83 10.58 -0.97
N ASP A 159 -16.76 11.29 -1.29
CA ASP A 159 -16.82 12.67 -1.76
C ASP A 159 -16.90 12.62 -3.29
N ASP A 160 -18.11 12.76 -3.82
CA ASP A 160 -18.38 12.63 -5.26
C ASP A 160 -17.86 13.83 -6.04
N ARG A 161 -16.75 13.64 -6.78
CA ARG A 161 -16.07 14.72 -7.51
C ARG A 161 -16.93 15.34 -8.62
N VAL A 162 -17.87 14.60 -9.19
CA VAL A 162 -18.84 15.15 -10.15
C VAL A 162 -19.79 16.09 -9.45
N CYS A 163 -20.33 15.68 -8.31
CA CYS A 163 -21.22 16.48 -7.49
C CYS A 163 -20.50 17.74 -6.98
N GLU A 164 -19.28 17.63 -6.43
CA GLU A 164 -18.49 18.77 -5.94
C GLU A 164 -18.22 19.80 -7.05
N TYR A 165 -17.83 19.32 -8.25
CA TYR A 165 -17.64 20.19 -9.41
C TYR A 165 -18.93 20.96 -9.77
N VAL A 166 -20.06 20.27 -9.83
CA VAL A 166 -21.36 20.88 -10.13
C VAL A 166 -21.81 21.84 -9.02
N SER A 167 -21.60 21.46 -7.76
CA SER A 167 -21.90 22.31 -6.61
C SER A 167 -21.12 23.64 -6.60
N SER A 168 -19.95 23.70 -7.24
CA SER A 168 -19.19 24.95 -7.39
C SER A 168 -19.91 26.03 -8.21
N PHE A 169 -20.94 25.66 -8.97
CA PHE A 169 -21.82 26.58 -9.71
C PHE A 169 -23.04 27.02 -8.91
N ASP A 170 -23.25 26.49 -7.71
CA ASP A 170 -24.31 26.89 -6.80
C ASP A 170 -23.87 28.08 -5.92
N PRO A 171 -24.45 29.27 -6.05
CA PRO A 171 -24.08 30.41 -5.23
C PRO A 171 -24.51 30.28 -3.75
N THR A 172 -25.42 29.36 -3.44
CA THR A 172 -25.89 29.10 -2.06
C THR A 172 -25.11 27.96 -1.39
N GLY A 173 -24.64 26.99 -2.16
CA GLY A 173 -23.95 25.79 -1.67
C GLY A 173 -24.86 24.77 -0.98
N ASP A 174 -26.17 24.93 -1.05
CA ASP A 174 -27.13 24.13 -0.29
C ASP A 174 -27.95 23.13 -1.13
N VAL A 175 -27.82 23.14 -2.47
CA VAL A 175 -28.66 22.34 -3.37
C VAL A 175 -28.19 20.86 -3.42
N LEU A 176 -26.87 20.62 -3.41
CA LEU A 176 -26.31 19.28 -3.55
C LEU A 176 -25.54 18.88 -2.29
N ASP A 177 -25.83 17.68 -1.76
CA ASP A 177 -24.99 17.01 -0.78
C ASP A 177 -24.04 16.06 -1.52
N CYS A 178 -22.74 16.35 -1.48
CA CYS A 178 -21.70 15.65 -2.25
C CYS A 178 -20.90 14.63 -1.43
N SER A 179 -21.17 14.54 -0.12
CA SER A 179 -20.54 13.55 0.77
C SER A 179 -21.59 12.59 1.31
N TYR A 180 -21.76 11.45 0.66
CA TYR A 180 -22.86 10.52 0.94
C TYR A 180 -22.41 9.06 0.88
N GLY A 181 -23.30 8.16 1.33
CA GLY A 181 -23.04 6.72 1.32
C GLY A 181 -23.13 6.14 -0.08
N VAL A 182 -22.09 5.43 -0.49
CA VAL A 182 -22.01 4.67 -1.75
C VAL A 182 -21.70 3.20 -1.47
N GLN A 183 -22.20 2.32 -2.32
CA GLN A 183 -21.78 0.93 -2.28
C GLN A 183 -20.46 0.77 -3.05
N ARG A 184 -19.38 0.49 -2.35
CA ARG A 184 -18.11 0.10 -2.97
C ARG A 184 -18.06 -1.42 -3.10
N ALA A 185 -17.89 -1.93 -4.32
CA ALA A 185 -17.62 -3.33 -4.59
C ALA A 185 -16.13 -3.49 -4.92
N ALA A 186 -15.34 -3.80 -3.88
CA ALA A 186 -13.96 -4.24 -4.08
C ALA A 186 -13.96 -5.73 -4.44
N GLY A 187 -13.21 -6.11 -5.43
CA GLY A 187 -13.16 -7.50 -5.88
C GLY A 187 -11.79 -7.90 -6.38
N GLY A 188 -11.54 -9.21 -6.41
CA GLY A 188 -10.35 -9.81 -6.97
C GLY A 188 -10.23 -9.58 -8.47
N SER A 189 -9.03 -9.79 -8.98
CA SER A 189 -8.75 -9.68 -10.41
C SER A 189 -7.74 -10.75 -10.83
N ASN A 190 -8.09 -11.54 -11.82
CA ASN A 190 -7.20 -12.51 -12.46
C ASN A 190 -6.25 -11.86 -13.49
N LEU A 191 -6.32 -10.55 -13.67
CA LEU A 191 -5.41 -9.78 -14.51
C LEU A 191 -4.18 -9.28 -13.73
N LEU A 192 -4.13 -9.53 -12.42
CA LEU A 192 -3.03 -9.12 -11.58
C LEU A 192 -1.76 -9.88 -11.94
N VAL A 193 -0.66 -9.13 -12.03
CA VAL A 193 0.69 -9.66 -12.18
C VAL A 193 1.49 -9.42 -10.90
N PRO A 194 2.59 -10.16 -10.67
CA PRO A 194 3.43 -9.93 -9.50
C PRO A 194 3.95 -8.49 -9.40
N GLU A 195 4.00 -7.97 -8.17
CA GLU A 195 4.81 -6.80 -7.87
C GLU A 195 6.27 -7.20 -7.91
N GLU A 196 7.10 -6.35 -8.44
CA GLU A 196 8.56 -6.50 -8.43
C GLU A 196 9.18 -5.38 -7.62
N SER A 197 10.32 -5.62 -6.99
CA SER A 197 11.04 -4.56 -6.31
C SER A 197 12.54 -4.70 -6.44
N GLU A 198 13.20 -3.56 -6.57
CA GLU A 198 14.64 -3.40 -6.45
C GLU A 198 14.97 -2.70 -5.14
N ASN A 199 15.84 -3.32 -4.35
CA ASN A 199 16.20 -2.86 -3.03
C ASN A 199 17.72 -2.66 -2.97
N SER A 200 18.16 -1.49 -2.51
CA SER A 200 19.56 -1.18 -2.29
C SER A 200 19.79 -0.56 -0.93
N SER A 201 20.92 -0.89 -0.32
CA SER A 201 21.33 -0.28 0.94
C SER A 201 22.84 -0.04 0.99
N LEU A 202 23.24 1.01 1.72
CA LEU A 202 24.62 1.31 2.08
C LEU A 202 24.65 1.73 3.55
N GLY A 203 25.45 1.06 4.35
CA GLY A 203 25.52 1.28 5.78
C GLY A 203 26.93 1.38 6.33
N ILE A 204 27.05 2.11 7.42
CA ILE A 204 28.27 2.23 8.22
C ILE A 204 27.93 1.84 9.64
N VAL A 205 28.71 0.92 10.21
CA VAL A 205 28.70 0.59 11.66
C VAL A 205 30.05 0.96 12.22
N TRP A 206 30.06 1.85 13.20
CA TRP A 206 31.30 2.34 13.79
C TRP A 206 31.29 2.21 15.31
N ASP A 207 32.18 1.38 15.83
CA ASP A 207 32.47 1.26 17.26
C ASP A 207 33.41 2.38 17.67
N LEU A 208 32.85 3.54 18.06
CA LEU A 208 33.60 4.72 18.47
C LEU A 208 34.42 4.48 19.72
N THR A 209 33.92 3.64 20.64
CA THR A 209 34.60 3.11 21.80
C THR A 209 34.07 1.71 22.06
N ASP A 210 34.69 0.96 23.00
CA ASP A 210 34.21 -0.38 23.41
C ASP A 210 32.76 -0.37 23.94
N ASN A 211 32.23 0.79 24.26
CA ASN A 211 30.90 0.96 24.84
C ASN A 211 29.91 1.72 23.95
N LEU A 212 30.36 2.27 22.85
CA LEU A 212 29.54 3.15 21.99
C LEU A 212 29.66 2.75 20.51
N THR A 213 28.56 2.26 19.97
CA THR A 213 28.39 1.98 18.54
C THR A 213 27.42 2.97 17.92
N VAL A 214 27.77 3.50 16.74
CA VAL A 214 26.91 4.34 15.91
C VAL A 214 26.71 3.65 14.57
N THR A 215 25.47 3.63 14.09
CA THR A 215 25.12 3.11 12.75
C THR A 215 24.44 4.18 11.93
N VAL A 216 24.73 4.20 10.64
CA VAL A 216 24.00 5.01 9.65
C VAL A 216 23.78 4.14 8.43
N ASP A 217 22.54 3.93 8.06
CA ASP A 217 22.16 3.15 6.90
C ASP A 217 21.30 4.00 5.96
N TRP A 218 21.67 4.10 4.70
CA TRP A 218 20.86 4.64 3.60
C TRP A 218 20.22 3.48 2.87
N TRP A 219 18.97 3.62 2.51
CA TRP A 219 18.24 2.58 1.80
C TRP A 219 17.33 3.19 0.74
N SER A 220 17.11 2.40 -0.32
CA SER A 220 16.20 2.70 -1.42
C SER A 220 15.43 1.45 -1.79
N ILE A 221 14.13 1.59 -1.94
CA ILE A 221 13.20 0.54 -2.37
C ILE A 221 12.38 1.12 -3.51
N GLU A 222 12.45 0.51 -4.69
CA GLU A 222 11.60 0.81 -5.82
C GLU A 222 10.72 -0.41 -6.10
N LYS A 223 9.39 -0.23 -6.02
CA LYS A 223 8.41 -1.30 -6.23
C LYS A 223 7.58 -0.97 -7.45
N ASP A 224 7.63 -1.86 -8.43
CA ASP A 224 6.82 -1.75 -9.64
C ASP A 224 5.53 -2.53 -9.54
N ARG A 225 4.52 -2.08 -10.26
CA ARG A 225 3.23 -2.77 -10.39
C ARG A 225 2.57 -3.04 -9.03
N THR A 226 2.64 -2.07 -8.09
CA THR A 226 2.05 -2.21 -6.76
C THR A 226 0.57 -2.57 -6.84
N ILE A 227 0.16 -3.62 -6.15
CA ILE A 227 -1.24 -4.07 -6.14
C ILE A 227 -2.03 -3.22 -5.15
N GLY A 228 -3.11 -2.62 -5.64
CA GLY A 228 -3.97 -1.75 -4.85
C GLY A 228 -5.32 -1.50 -5.53
N LEU A 229 -6.12 -0.66 -4.88
CA LEU A 229 -7.39 -0.17 -5.38
C LEU A 229 -7.19 1.27 -5.86
N PHE A 230 -7.89 1.66 -6.93
CA PHE A 230 -7.80 3.02 -7.45
C PHE A 230 -8.50 4.03 -6.54
N GLY A 231 -9.55 3.60 -5.86
CA GLY A 231 -10.33 4.41 -4.90
C GLY A 231 -11.56 5.04 -5.53
N GLU A 232 -12.63 5.08 -4.75
CA GLU A 232 -13.94 5.56 -5.21
C GLU A 232 -13.92 7.03 -5.63
N GLU A 233 -13.19 7.88 -4.93
CA GLU A 233 -13.06 9.30 -5.28
C GLU A 233 -12.30 9.51 -6.59
N ASN A 234 -11.23 8.74 -6.83
CA ASN A 234 -10.50 8.78 -8.10
C ASN A 234 -11.37 8.26 -9.26
N HIS A 235 -12.25 7.29 -8.99
CA HIS A 235 -13.20 6.81 -9.98
C HIS A 235 -14.23 7.89 -10.35
N THR A 236 -14.74 8.65 -9.39
CA THR A 236 -15.66 9.78 -9.67
C THR A 236 -14.93 10.95 -10.32
N ALA A 237 -13.65 11.19 -10.01
CA ALA A 237 -12.82 12.17 -10.71
C ALA A 237 -12.58 11.79 -12.18
N LEU A 238 -12.34 10.50 -12.45
CA LEU A 238 -12.19 10.01 -13.83
C LEU A 238 -13.48 10.12 -14.63
N GLU A 239 -14.62 9.88 -13.99
CA GLU A 239 -15.94 10.10 -14.56
C GLU A 239 -16.17 11.59 -14.87
N LEU A 240 -15.84 12.48 -13.91
CA LEU A 240 -15.93 13.93 -14.12
C LEU A 240 -15.15 14.36 -15.35
N LEU A 241 -13.92 13.89 -15.51
CA LEU A 241 -13.12 14.18 -16.70
C LEU A 241 -13.85 13.75 -17.99
N GLY A 242 -14.41 12.53 -18.01
CA GLY A 242 -15.17 12.04 -19.16
C GLY A 242 -16.44 12.85 -19.44
N LEU A 243 -17.14 13.33 -18.39
CA LEU A 243 -18.31 14.20 -18.53
C LEU A 243 -17.93 15.60 -19.07
N ILE A 244 -16.80 16.16 -18.62
CA ILE A 244 -16.28 17.44 -19.15
C ILE A 244 -15.90 17.30 -20.63
N GLU A 245 -15.18 16.23 -20.99
CA GLU A 245 -14.79 15.96 -22.38
C GLU A 245 -16.01 15.73 -23.31
N ALA A 246 -17.06 15.09 -22.81
CA ALA A 246 -18.30 14.83 -23.56
C ALA A 246 -19.19 16.07 -23.68
N GLY A 247 -19.15 16.98 -22.71
CA GLY A 247 -20.06 18.11 -22.61
C GLY A 247 -21.53 17.66 -22.50
N THR A 248 -22.46 18.43 -23.10
CA THR A 248 -23.90 18.13 -23.06
C THR A 248 -24.41 17.38 -24.30
N SER A 249 -23.54 17.05 -25.28
CA SER A 249 -23.98 16.55 -26.60
C SER A 249 -24.19 15.05 -26.63
N ASN A 250 -23.63 14.28 -25.72
CA ASN A 250 -23.61 12.82 -25.73
C ASN A 250 -24.05 12.23 -24.38
N CYS A 251 -25.06 12.83 -23.75
CA CYS A 251 -25.55 12.34 -22.46
C CYS A 251 -26.08 10.91 -22.54
N PRO A 252 -25.77 10.02 -21.58
CA PRO A 252 -26.29 8.67 -21.56
C PRO A 252 -27.80 8.69 -21.37
N ALA A 253 -28.46 7.64 -21.85
CA ALA A 253 -29.85 7.40 -21.49
C ALA A 253 -29.96 7.07 -20.01
N ALA A 254 -31.09 7.36 -19.39
CA ALA A 254 -31.36 7.00 -18.00
C ALA A 254 -31.09 5.51 -17.75
N GLY A 255 -30.40 5.20 -16.65
CA GLY A 255 -30.00 3.83 -16.29
C GLY A 255 -28.89 3.20 -17.13
N GLY A 256 -28.23 3.98 -18.01
CA GLY A 256 -27.08 3.53 -18.78
C GLY A 256 -25.75 3.62 -17.99
N PRO A 257 -24.69 2.95 -18.49
CA PRO A 257 -23.35 3.10 -17.89
C PRO A 257 -22.86 4.55 -17.98
N SER A 258 -22.14 5.00 -16.97
CA SER A 258 -21.60 6.35 -16.94
C SER A 258 -20.66 6.63 -18.11
N ILE A 259 -20.72 7.84 -18.64
CA ILE A 259 -19.75 8.35 -19.61
C ILE A 259 -18.42 8.58 -18.88
N GLY A 260 -17.33 8.09 -19.48
CA GLY A 260 -15.98 8.34 -18.97
C GLY A 260 -15.47 7.32 -17.96
N ASN A 261 -16.32 6.76 -17.11
CA ASN A 261 -15.93 5.69 -16.19
C ASN A 261 -17.07 4.69 -15.94
N PRO A 262 -17.14 3.57 -16.68
CA PRO A 262 -18.24 2.61 -16.60
C PRO A 262 -18.29 1.81 -15.29
N VAL A 263 -17.27 1.90 -14.43
CA VAL A 263 -17.27 1.25 -13.11
C VAL A 263 -18.06 2.03 -12.06
N VAL A 264 -18.35 3.31 -12.32
CA VAL A 264 -19.27 4.11 -11.50
C VAL A 264 -20.69 3.91 -12.01
N ILE A 265 -21.55 3.39 -11.16
CA ILE A 265 -22.96 3.17 -11.42
C ILE A 265 -23.74 4.26 -10.69
N ARG A 266 -24.50 5.05 -11.44
CA ARG A 266 -25.28 6.14 -10.90
C ARG A 266 -26.76 5.79 -10.82
N GLU A 267 -27.47 6.47 -9.93
CA GLU A 267 -28.92 6.53 -9.95
C GLU A 267 -29.43 7.24 -11.21
N ASP A 268 -30.73 7.23 -11.43
CA ASP A 268 -31.34 7.96 -12.54
C ASP A 268 -30.96 9.45 -12.46
N PRO A 269 -30.79 10.13 -13.61
CA PRO A 269 -30.54 11.56 -13.65
C PRO A 269 -31.60 12.35 -12.88
N TRP A 270 -31.21 13.49 -12.33
CA TRP A 270 -32.13 14.41 -11.66
C TRP A 270 -33.26 14.85 -12.60
N ASP A 271 -34.45 15.11 -12.04
CA ASP A 271 -35.58 15.64 -12.82
C ASP A 271 -35.12 16.87 -13.61
N PRO A 272 -35.32 16.92 -14.94
CA PRO A 272 -34.90 18.07 -15.75
C PRO A 272 -35.46 19.42 -15.31
N ALA A 273 -36.52 19.45 -14.50
CA ALA A 273 -37.11 20.67 -13.94
C ALA A 273 -36.56 21.01 -12.55
N SER A 274 -35.68 20.21 -11.96
CA SER A 274 -35.12 20.41 -10.63
C SER A 274 -34.00 21.44 -10.61
N GLU A 275 -33.68 21.94 -9.42
CA GLU A 275 -32.56 22.87 -9.18
C GLU A 275 -31.21 22.15 -9.43
N GLU A 276 -31.10 20.86 -9.05
CA GLU A 276 -29.93 20.05 -9.28
C GLU A 276 -29.62 19.95 -10.80
N ALA A 277 -30.62 19.60 -11.62
CA ALA A 277 -30.44 19.53 -13.07
C ALA A 277 -30.01 20.86 -13.70
N ALA A 278 -30.50 21.99 -13.14
CA ALA A 278 -30.08 23.33 -13.59
C ALA A 278 -28.60 23.61 -13.30
N LEU A 279 -28.05 23.10 -12.18
CA LEU A 279 -26.64 23.21 -11.87
C LEU A 279 -25.76 22.41 -12.84
N TYR A 280 -26.16 21.20 -13.21
CA TYR A 280 -25.46 20.40 -14.24
C TYR A 280 -25.44 21.12 -15.59
N ALA A 281 -26.56 21.75 -15.97
CA ALA A 281 -26.62 22.57 -17.18
C ALA A 281 -25.70 23.80 -17.10
N ALA A 282 -25.62 24.46 -15.94
CA ALA A 282 -24.70 25.58 -15.71
C ALA A 282 -23.23 25.14 -15.76
N ALA A 283 -22.92 23.95 -15.24
CA ALA A 283 -21.60 23.34 -15.29
C ALA A 283 -21.21 22.85 -16.70
N GLY A 284 -22.15 22.78 -17.64
CA GLY A 284 -21.90 22.40 -19.03
C GLY A 284 -21.62 20.91 -19.23
N ILE A 285 -22.07 20.06 -18.31
CA ILE A 285 -21.94 18.60 -18.38
C ILE A 285 -23.30 17.91 -18.34
N CYS A 286 -23.32 16.61 -18.67
CA CYS A 286 -24.54 15.81 -18.60
C CYS A 286 -25.08 15.72 -17.17
N ASN A 287 -26.41 15.84 -17.04
CA ASN A 287 -27.11 15.58 -15.79
C ASN A 287 -27.04 14.09 -15.42
N VAL A 288 -26.50 13.78 -14.26
CA VAL A 288 -26.38 12.43 -13.70
C VAL A 288 -26.91 12.43 -12.26
N GLY A 289 -27.43 11.29 -11.79
CA GLY A 289 -27.83 11.10 -10.40
C GLY A 289 -26.65 10.90 -9.46
N GLN A 290 -26.93 10.63 -8.19
CA GLN A 290 -25.90 10.26 -7.20
C GLN A 290 -25.21 8.94 -7.59
N ALA A 291 -23.96 8.78 -7.20
CA ALA A 291 -23.28 7.51 -7.35
C ALA A 291 -23.90 6.47 -6.40
N ALA A 292 -24.48 5.42 -6.95
CA ALA A 292 -25.07 4.33 -6.18
C ALA A 292 -24.04 3.27 -5.82
N ARG A 293 -23.13 2.99 -6.78
CA ARG A 293 -22.10 1.95 -6.62
C ARG A 293 -20.84 2.26 -7.40
N VAL A 294 -19.69 1.90 -6.84
CA VAL A 294 -18.39 1.92 -7.52
C VAL A 294 -17.78 0.51 -7.48
N ASN A 295 -17.51 -0.05 -8.66
CA ASN A 295 -16.84 -1.35 -8.82
C ASN A 295 -15.32 -1.13 -8.86
N ASP A 296 -14.67 -1.12 -7.70
CA ASP A 296 -13.24 -0.83 -7.56
C ASP A 296 -12.47 -2.14 -7.39
N LEU A 297 -12.01 -2.72 -8.50
CA LEU A 297 -11.27 -3.98 -8.52
C LEU A 297 -9.79 -3.74 -8.21
N TYR A 298 -9.14 -4.74 -7.62
CA TYR A 298 -7.69 -4.73 -7.47
C TYR A 298 -7.01 -4.64 -8.85
N ALA A 299 -6.03 -3.77 -8.93
CA ALA A 299 -5.23 -3.53 -10.13
C ALA A 299 -3.75 -3.37 -9.77
N ASN A 300 -2.87 -3.60 -10.74
CA ASN A 300 -1.49 -3.18 -10.62
C ASN A 300 -1.42 -1.68 -10.87
N LEU A 301 -1.14 -0.93 -9.84
CA LEU A 301 -0.81 0.50 -9.87
C LEU A 301 0.64 0.65 -10.34
N ASP A 302 1.10 1.89 -10.52
CA ASP A 302 2.46 2.15 -10.96
C ASP A 302 3.50 2.03 -9.83
N THR A 303 4.73 2.41 -10.16
CA THR A 303 5.91 2.35 -9.31
C THR A 303 5.73 3.15 -8.02
N ARG A 304 6.14 2.56 -6.91
CA ARG A 304 6.26 3.21 -5.60
C ARG A 304 7.72 3.31 -5.20
N LYS A 305 8.18 4.54 -4.92
CA LYS A 305 9.56 4.83 -4.53
C LYS A 305 9.63 5.21 -3.07
N LEU A 306 10.49 4.53 -2.33
CA LEU A 306 10.80 4.81 -0.93
C LEU A 306 12.30 4.94 -0.77
N ARG A 307 12.76 6.05 -0.19
CA ARG A 307 14.16 6.27 0.18
C ARG A 307 14.24 6.89 1.55
N GLY A 308 15.28 6.52 2.26
CA GLY A 308 15.48 7.07 3.58
C GLY A 308 16.80 6.67 4.20
N HIS A 309 16.96 7.07 5.44
CA HIS A 309 18.11 6.67 6.23
C HIS A 309 17.74 6.43 7.69
N ASP A 310 18.45 5.50 8.28
CA ASP A 310 18.33 5.13 9.69
C ASP A 310 19.62 5.48 10.43
N ILE A 311 19.47 6.04 11.61
CA ILE A 311 20.58 6.36 12.50
C ILE A 311 20.36 5.59 13.80
N GLY A 312 21.36 4.77 14.20
CA GLY A 312 21.36 4.05 15.46
C GLY A 312 22.48 4.54 16.37
N VAL A 313 22.19 4.67 17.66
CA VAL A 313 23.19 4.92 18.71
C VAL A 313 22.98 3.90 19.82
N TYR A 314 23.98 3.11 20.08
CA TYR A 314 23.98 2.04 21.09
C TYR A 314 25.09 2.29 22.08
N TYR A 315 24.72 2.47 23.35
CA TYR A 315 25.67 2.69 24.41
C TYR A 315 25.41 1.73 25.57
N GLN A 316 26.44 1.01 25.96
CA GLN A 316 26.37 0.07 27.06
C GLN A 316 27.53 0.34 28.02
N ARG A 317 27.24 0.41 29.32
CA ARG A 317 28.25 0.65 30.34
C ARG A 317 27.93 -0.06 31.64
N GLU A 318 28.89 -0.83 32.10
CA GLU A 318 28.91 -1.39 33.46
C GLU A 318 29.43 -0.37 34.44
N THR A 319 28.77 -0.22 35.60
CA THR A 319 29.16 0.69 36.66
C THR A 319 28.95 0.05 38.04
N PRO A 320 29.56 0.55 39.12
CA PRO A 320 29.31 0.03 40.47
C PRO A 320 27.83 0.14 40.92
N ILE A 321 27.04 0.97 40.27
CA ILE A 321 25.60 1.16 40.55
C ILE A 321 24.69 0.46 39.54
N GLY A 322 25.22 -0.49 38.76
CA GLY A 322 24.51 -1.30 37.81
C GLY A 322 24.89 -1.02 36.36
N ASP A 323 24.30 -1.79 35.47
CA ASP A 323 24.55 -1.78 34.04
C ASP A 323 23.53 -0.91 33.32
N PHE A 324 24.02 0.04 32.54
CA PHE A 324 23.21 0.94 31.71
C PHE A 324 23.28 0.52 30.25
N ASN A 325 22.12 0.41 29.61
CA ASN A 325 22.01 0.18 28.18
C ASN A 325 21.10 1.26 27.60
N PHE A 326 21.66 2.09 26.71
CA PHE A 326 20.94 3.10 25.96
C PHE A 326 20.89 2.71 24.50
N ARG A 327 19.71 2.78 23.92
CA ARG A 327 19.49 2.59 22.50
C ARG A 327 18.66 3.74 21.96
N TYR A 328 19.13 4.34 20.90
CA TYR A 328 18.38 5.30 20.09
C TYR A 328 18.34 4.82 18.65
N VAL A 329 17.18 4.94 18.01
CA VAL A 329 16.99 4.73 16.57
C VAL A 329 16.14 5.87 16.04
N GLY A 330 16.65 6.54 15.01
CA GLY A 330 15.94 7.56 14.25
C GLY A 330 15.82 7.11 12.80
N SER A 331 14.62 7.12 12.24
CA SER A 331 14.34 6.84 10.84
C SER A 331 13.80 8.08 10.16
N LYS A 332 14.30 8.40 8.98
CA LYS A 332 13.83 9.51 8.14
C LYS A 332 13.45 9.02 6.76
N LEU A 333 12.28 9.38 6.32
CA LEU A 333 11.87 9.25 4.92
C LEU A 333 12.37 10.47 4.14
N ASP A 334 13.19 10.25 3.11
CA ASP A 334 13.64 11.26 2.17
C ASP A 334 12.71 11.34 0.97
N GLU A 335 12.21 10.18 0.51
CA GLU A 335 11.27 10.04 -0.58
C GLU A 335 10.24 8.97 -0.22
N TYR A 336 8.99 9.25 -0.49
CA TYR A 336 7.89 8.29 -0.50
C TYR A 336 6.89 8.76 -1.54
N GLU A 337 6.98 8.20 -2.72
CA GLU A 337 6.21 8.62 -3.88
C GLU A 337 5.50 7.44 -4.52
N GLN A 338 4.25 7.61 -4.85
CA GLN A 338 3.49 6.73 -5.72
C GLN A 338 3.35 7.43 -7.06
N LEU A 339 3.99 6.88 -8.08
CA LEU A 339 3.84 7.36 -9.44
C LEU A 339 2.45 7.02 -9.97
N ALA A 340 1.97 7.84 -10.88
CA ALA A 340 0.71 7.61 -11.57
C ALA A 340 0.95 6.94 -12.93
N SER A 341 0.05 6.03 -13.30
CA SER A 341 -0.06 5.48 -14.65
C SER A 341 -1.52 5.28 -15.05
N GLY A 342 -1.77 4.97 -16.30
CA GLY A 342 -3.12 4.68 -16.79
C GLY A 342 -4.15 5.75 -16.40
N PRO A 343 -5.24 5.38 -15.69
CA PRO A 343 -6.28 6.32 -15.29
C PRO A 343 -5.80 7.48 -14.40
N ALA A 344 -4.90 7.20 -13.46
CA ALA A 344 -4.34 8.23 -12.58
C ALA A 344 -3.51 9.26 -13.37
N GLN A 345 -2.67 8.80 -14.29
CA GLN A 345 -1.88 9.69 -15.14
C GLN A 345 -2.79 10.56 -16.01
N ARG A 346 -3.86 9.97 -16.57
CA ARG A 346 -4.84 10.73 -17.36
C ARG A 346 -5.48 11.87 -16.56
N LEU A 347 -5.77 11.67 -15.27
CA LEU A 347 -6.28 12.71 -14.40
C LEU A 347 -5.25 13.83 -14.17
N LEU A 348 -3.99 13.48 -13.90
CA LEU A 348 -2.91 14.46 -13.72
C LEU A 348 -2.65 15.26 -15.00
N ASP A 349 -2.58 14.58 -16.14
CA ASP A 349 -2.38 15.22 -17.45
C ASP A 349 -3.53 16.21 -17.78
N ALA A 350 -4.77 15.83 -17.41
CA ALA A 350 -5.94 16.69 -17.60
C ALA A 350 -5.93 17.92 -16.69
N GLN A 351 -5.40 17.80 -15.46
CA GLN A 351 -5.19 18.96 -14.57
C GLN A 351 -4.10 19.88 -15.12
N GLU A 352 -2.98 19.32 -15.58
CA GLU A 352 -1.89 20.10 -16.18
C GLU A 352 -2.35 20.83 -17.46
N ALA A 353 -3.20 20.18 -18.26
CA ALA A 353 -3.81 20.78 -19.45
C ALA A 353 -4.92 21.79 -19.14
N GLY A 354 -5.34 21.93 -17.88
CA GLY A 354 -6.45 22.82 -17.46
C GLY A 354 -7.85 22.34 -17.89
N VAL A 355 -7.99 21.06 -18.24
CA VAL A 355 -9.27 20.43 -18.56
C VAL A 355 -10.00 20.02 -17.29
N LEU A 356 -9.29 19.36 -16.36
CA LEU A 356 -9.81 19.06 -15.03
C LEU A 356 -9.37 20.18 -14.08
N PRO A 357 -10.26 20.73 -13.23
CA PRO A 357 -9.88 21.74 -12.25
C PRO A 357 -8.76 21.29 -11.32
N PRO A 358 -7.80 22.16 -10.99
CA PRO A 358 -6.65 21.79 -10.16
C PRO A 358 -6.99 21.51 -8.69
N ASP A 359 -8.17 21.91 -8.24
CA ASP A 359 -8.73 21.68 -6.90
C ASP A 359 -9.43 20.32 -6.77
N VAL A 360 -9.65 19.57 -7.86
CA VAL A 360 -10.14 18.20 -7.80
C VAL A 360 -9.03 17.30 -7.23
N PRO A 361 -9.18 16.73 -6.02
CA PRO A 361 -8.14 15.91 -5.43
C PRO A 361 -7.94 14.59 -6.21
N ILE A 362 -6.68 14.24 -6.49
CA ILE A 362 -6.28 12.93 -6.99
C ILE A 362 -5.53 12.24 -5.85
N ILE A 363 -6.17 11.24 -5.25
CA ILE A 363 -5.72 10.64 -3.98
C ILE A 363 -4.74 9.51 -4.25
N GLY A 364 -3.64 9.48 -3.47
CA GLY A 364 -2.71 8.36 -3.43
C GLY A 364 -1.61 8.37 -4.50
N PHE A 365 -1.61 9.33 -5.43
CA PHE A 365 -0.63 9.44 -6.51
C PHE A 365 0.12 10.76 -6.41
N ALA A 366 1.14 10.80 -5.57
CA ALA A 366 2.02 11.95 -5.36
C ALA A 366 3.12 11.61 -4.36
N ASN A 367 3.78 12.63 -3.84
CA ASN A 367 4.63 12.50 -2.67
C ASN A 367 3.79 12.27 -1.42
N LEU A 368 3.90 11.07 -0.84
CA LEU A 368 3.13 10.60 0.31
C LEU A 368 3.80 10.92 1.66
N ILE A 369 4.97 11.58 1.67
CA ILE A 369 5.64 11.99 2.91
C ILE A 369 4.76 13.00 3.65
N ARG A 370 4.53 12.75 4.93
CA ARG A 370 3.65 13.50 5.82
C ARG A 370 2.15 13.33 5.53
N GLN A 371 1.75 12.62 4.48
CA GLN A 371 0.35 12.38 4.19
C GLN A 371 -0.16 11.15 4.94
N ASP A 372 -1.38 11.22 5.48
CA ASP A 372 -2.19 10.12 5.99
C ASP A 372 -1.43 9.14 6.90
N GLY A 373 -0.71 9.67 7.88
CA GLY A 373 -0.01 8.86 8.87
C GLY A 373 1.41 8.41 8.50
N ASN A 374 2.00 8.94 7.41
CA ASN A 374 3.39 8.68 7.02
C ASN A 374 4.33 9.80 7.52
N PRO A 375 4.79 9.79 8.79
CA PRO A 375 5.62 10.86 9.32
C PRO A 375 6.98 10.86 8.63
N ARG A 376 7.53 12.07 8.38
CA ARG A 376 8.89 12.19 7.83
C ARG A 376 9.95 11.63 8.77
N TRP A 377 9.76 11.80 10.08
CA TRP A 377 10.67 11.34 11.11
C TRP A 377 9.98 10.47 12.16
N LYS A 378 10.64 9.37 12.50
CA LYS A 378 10.31 8.53 13.66
C LYS A 378 11.55 8.35 14.51
N HIS A 379 11.46 8.69 15.79
CA HIS A 379 12.52 8.53 16.77
C HIS A 379 12.06 7.58 17.87
N THR A 380 12.93 6.65 18.25
CA THR A 380 12.69 5.78 19.41
C THR A 380 13.95 5.77 20.28
N ALA A 381 13.78 6.04 21.56
CA ALA A 381 14.87 5.96 22.54
C ALA A 381 14.46 5.04 23.68
N ARG A 382 15.40 4.26 24.19
CA ARG A 382 15.23 3.40 25.37
C ARG A 382 16.47 3.47 26.25
N LEU A 383 16.25 3.68 27.53
CA LEU A 383 17.26 3.51 28.57
C LEU A 383 16.84 2.37 29.49
N ARG A 384 17.72 1.41 29.69
CA ARG A 384 17.56 0.30 30.62
C ARG A 384 18.70 0.32 31.66
N TRP A 385 18.34 0.07 32.89
CA TRP A 385 19.27 -0.11 34.03
C TRP A 385 18.99 -1.44 34.69
N ASN A 386 20.05 -2.17 35.06
CA ASN A 386 19.97 -3.41 35.81
C ASN A 386 21.03 -3.39 36.93
N MET A 387 20.67 -3.85 38.12
CA MET A 387 21.58 -3.99 39.27
C MET A 387 21.11 -5.14 40.13
N GLY A 388 21.83 -6.27 40.12
CA GLY A 388 21.40 -7.48 40.84
C GLY A 388 20.01 -7.92 40.40
N ASP A 389 19.09 -8.07 41.34
CA ASP A 389 17.69 -8.45 41.10
C ASP A 389 16.79 -7.30 40.65
N TRP A 390 17.32 -6.08 40.58
CA TRP A 390 16.58 -4.87 40.24
C TRP A 390 16.78 -4.48 38.75
N GLY A 391 15.72 -4.09 38.11
CA GLY A 391 15.76 -3.56 36.76
C GLY A 391 14.72 -2.48 36.54
N ALA A 392 15.11 -1.45 35.80
CA ALA A 392 14.21 -0.38 35.34
C ALA A 392 14.45 -0.05 33.92
N SER A 393 13.38 0.34 33.17
CA SER A 393 13.54 0.82 31.83
C SER A 393 12.53 1.93 31.51
N VAL A 394 12.99 2.93 30.76
CA VAL A 394 12.14 3.97 30.18
C VAL A 394 12.35 3.98 28.68
N SER A 395 11.28 4.10 27.94
CA SER A 395 11.31 4.23 26.47
C SER A 395 10.34 5.30 26.01
N GLY A 396 10.67 5.94 24.88
CA GLY A 396 9.82 6.91 24.24
C GLY A 396 9.91 6.80 22.73
N THR A 397 8.79 7.06 22.06
CA THR A 397 8.70 7.18 20.60
C THR A 397 8.13 8.54 20.26
N LYS A 398 8.76 9.22 19.30
CA LYS A 398 8.30 10.49 18.75
C LYS A 398 8.12 10.37 17.26
N LEU A 399 6.94 10.78 16.78
CA LEU A 399 6.62 10.94 15.35
C LEU A 399 6.62 12.43 15.01
N SER A 400 7.08 12.79 13.80
CA SER A 400 6.90 14.14 13.28
C SER A 400 5.42 14.41 12.97
N ASP A 401 5.13 15.63 12.57
CA ASP A 401 3.83 16.02 12.07
C ASP A 401 3.44 15.28 10.78
N ALA A 402 2.15 15.21 10.53
CA ALA A 402 1.58 14.66 9.30
C ALA A 402 0.44 15.57 8.79
N ILE A 403 0.07 15.40 7.54
CA ILE A 403 -1.05 16.09 6.88
C ILE A 403 -2.16 15.07 6.72
N GLU A 404 -3.35 15.40 7.17
CA GLU A 404 -4.56 14.65 6.88
C GLU A 404 -5.15 15.20 5.56
N THR A 405 -5.26 14.34 4.56
CA THR A 405 -5.69 14.75 3.21
C THR A 405 -7.18 14.53 2.95
N ARG A 406 -7.85 13.68 3.73
CA ARG A 406 -9.26 13.33 3.54
C ARG A 406 -10.24 14.49 3.70
N PRO A 407 -10.11 15.35 4.74
CA PRO A 407 -11.06 16.46 4.90
C PRO A 407 -10.87 17.58 3.90
N GLY A 408 -9.98 17.45 2.93
CA GLY A 408 -9.63 18.54 2.01
C GLY A 408 -8.83 19.65 2.68
N LEU A 409 -8.97 20.87 2.17
CA LEU A 409 -8.37 22.07 2.77
C LEU A 409 -9.31 22.70 3.79
N GLY A 410 -8.75 23.36 4.82
CA GLY A 410 -9.53 24.17 5.74
C GLY A 410 -10.10 25.44 5.05
N ASP A 411 -11.00 26.17 5.74
CA ASP A 411 -11.64 27.38 5.23
C ASP A 411 -10.66 28.48 4.79
N ASP A 412 -9.43 28.45 5.30
CA ASP A 412 -8.34 29.35 4.96
C ASP A 412 -7.44 28.82 3.82
N GLY A 413 -7.80 27.70 3.20
CA GLY A 413 -7.03 27.04 2.15
C GLY A 413 -5.80 26.27 2.68
N SER A 414 -5.63 26.13 3.99
CA SER A 414 -4.51 25.41 4.58
C SER A 414 -4.82 23.90 4.77
N PRO A 415 -3.82 23.00 4.67
CA PRO A 415 -4.03 21.58 4.95
C PRO A 415 -4.20 21.34 6.45
N TRP A 416 -4.97 20.31 6.81
CA TRP A 416 -5.11 19.84 8.19
C TRP A 416 -3.81 19.18 8.65
N ILE A 417 -3.22 19.71 9.72
CA ILE A 417 -1.94 19.22 10.25
C ILE A 417 -2.16 18.47 11.56
N LEU A 418 -1.80 17.19 11.54
CA LEU A 418 -1.66 16.36 12.73
C LEU A 418 -0.35 16.75 13.42
N LYS A 419 -0.44 17.21 14.67
CA LYS A 419 0.74 17.65 15.45
C LYS A 419 1.66 16.46 15.75
N PRO A 420 2.98 16.71 15.96
CA PRO A 420 3.90 15.67 16.39
C PRO A 420 3.40 14.96 17.63
N MET A 421 3.51 13.64 17.65
CA MET A 421 3.06 12.79 18.76
C MET A 421 4.26 12.19 19.48
N SER A 422 4.17 12.14 20.81
CA SER A 422 5.17 11.45 21.65
C SER A 422 4.47 10.52 22.62
N THR A 423 4.99 9.29 22.73
CA THR A 423 4.52 8.28 23.69
C THR A 423 5.68 7.83 24.57
N TYR A 424 5.40 7.54 25.84
CA TYR A 424 6.39 7.11 26.82
C TYR A 424 5.88 5.88 27.56
N ASN A 425 6.81 4.94 27.85
CA ASN A 425 6.57 3.75 28.66
C ASN A 425 7.66 3.63 29.72
N MET A 426 7.27 3.25 30.94
CA MET A 426 8.17 3.04 32.08
C MET A 426 7.98 1.63 32.63
#